data_5c97410027043413442f1429984494c2
#
_entry.id   5c97410027043413442f1429984494c2
#
_cell.length_a   1.000
_cell.length_b   1.000
_cell.length_c   1.000
_cell.angle_alpha   90.00
_cell.angle_beta   90.00
_cell.angle_gamma   90.00
#
_symmetry.space_group_name_H-M   'P 1'
#
loop_
_entity.id
_entity.type
_entity.pdbx_description
1 polymer ?
#
loop_
_entity_poly.entity_id
_entity_poly.type
_entity_poly.pdbx_seq_one_letter_code
_entity_poly.pdbx_strand_id
1 'polypeptide(L)'
;MFKNDLLKDKRILVTGGGTGLGKEMASHFAKHGAELYICGRRENVLEDTAKEIIDKYKTNVHYQTLDIRASKDVEDYIESIFDLS
;
A
#
# COMPACT_ATOMS: atom_id res chain seq x y z
N MET A 1 -21.02 9.74 13.38
CA MET A 1 -19.61 10.09 13.58
C MET A 1 -18.71 9.08 12.91
N PHE A 2 -17.73 9.57 12.17
CA PHE A 2 -16.79 8.70 11.48
C PHE A 2 -15.65 8.32 12.41
N LYS A 3 -15.28 7.05 12.40
CA LYS A 3 -14.13 6.58 13.12
C LYS A 3 -12.94 6.57 12.17
N ASN A 4 -11.83 7.09 12.64
CA ASN A 4 -10.60 7.11 11.83
C ASN A 4 -10.02 5.72 11.62
N ASP A 5 -10.50 4.74 12.37
CA ASP A 5 -10.02 3.37 12.30
C ASP A 5 -10.99 2.42 11.60
N LEU A 6 -11.78 2.95 10.66
CA LEU A 6 -12.77 2.16 9.92
C LEU A 6 -12.16 0.93 9.26
N LEU A 7 -10.92 1.04 8.79
CA LEU A 7 -10.22 -0.06 8.11
C LEU A 7 -9.14 -0.69 8.98
N LYS A 8 -9.22 -0.50 10.27
CA LYS A 8 -8.29 -1.09 11.21
C LYS A 8 -8.25 -2.60 11.01
N ASP A 9 -7.06 -3.17 11.04
CA ASP A 9 -6.79 -4.60 10.84
C ASP A 9 -7.02 -5.09 9.41
N LYS A 10 -7.27 -4.18 8.48
CA LYS A 10 -7.36 -4.52 7.06
C LYS A 10 -6.01 -4.33 6.39
N ARG A 11 -5.67 -5.26 5.51
CA ARG A 11 -4.49 -5.15 4.64
C ARG A 11 -4.97 -4.84 3.25
N ILE A 12 -4.45 -3.77 2.68
CA ILE A 12 -4.87 -3.33 1.35
C ILE A 12 -3.66 -3.16 0.46
N LEU A 13 -3.72 -3.79 -0.70
CA LEU A 13 -2.68 -3.67 -1.71
C LEU A 13 -3.10 -2.63 -2.75
N VAL A 14 -2.23 -1.67 -3.00
CA VAL A 14 -2.47 -0.65 -4.02
C VAL A 14 -1.35 -0.71 -5.05
N THR A 15 -1.68 -1.10 -6.26
CA THR A 15 -0.73 -1.08 -7.37
C THR A 15 -0.61 0.34 -7.89
N GLY A 16 0.62 0.74 -8.26
CA GLY A 16 0.85 2.10 -8.68
C GLY A 16 0.68 3.12 -7.57
N GLY A 17 0.89 2.69 -6.32
CA GLY A 17 0.64 3.53 -5.14
C GLY A 17 1.57 4.71 -4.97
N GLY A 18 2.62 4.81 -5.78
CA GLY A 18 3.61 5.86 -5.61
C GLY A 18 3.22 7.23 -6.14
N THR A 19 2.29 7.32 -7.07
CA THR A 19 1.92 8.59 -7.69
C THR A 19 0.45 8.61 -8.06
N GLY A 20 -0.05 9.84 -8.31
CA GLY A 20 -1.35 10.07 -8.88
C GLY A 20 -2.48 9.47 -8.07
N LEU A 21 -3.43 8.86 -8.76
CA LEU A 21 -4.62 8.30 -8.14
C LEU A 21 -4.29 7.19 -7.15
N GLY A 22 -3.29 6.37 -7.46
CA GLY A 22 -2.87 5.30 -6.55
C GLY A 22 -2.40 5.84 -5.21
N LYS A 23 -1.59 6.90 -5.23
CA LYS A 23 -1.12 7.54 -4.00
C LYS A 23 -2.29 8.12 -3.21
N GLU A 24 -3.22 8.76 -3.91
CA GLU A 24 -4.38 9.33 -3.26
C GLU A 24 -5.26 8.27 -2.61
N MET A 25 -5.50 7.16 -3.31
CA MET A 25 -6.26 6.05 -2.75
C MET A 25 -5.55 5.45 -1.53
N ALA A 26 -4.24 5.26 -1.63
CA ALA A 26 -3.46 4.73 -0.51
C ALA A 26 -3.58 5.63 0.72
N SER A 27 -3.52 6.95 0.50
CA SER A 27 -3.66 7.91 1.60
C SER A 27 -5.04 7.81 2.26
N HIS A 28 -6.10 7.65 1.48
CA HIS A 28 -7.43 7.47 2.04
C HIS A 28 -7.53 6.22 2.90
N PHE A 29 -6.99 5.10 2.41
CA PHE A 29 -7.03 3.87 3.18
C PHE A 29 -6.23 3.99 4.47
N ALA A 30 -5.08 4.64 4.41
CA ALA A 30 -4.26 4.87 5.59
C ALA A 30 -4.96 5.75 6.62
N LYS A 31 -5.68 6.75 6.14
CA LYS A 31 -6.45 7.65 7.00
C LYS A 31 -7.46 6.87 7.85
N HIS A 32 -7.97 5.78 7.31
CA HIS A 32 -8.94 4.94 8.02
C HIS A 32 -8.31 3.75 8.73
N GLY A 33 -7.00 3.72 8.83
CA GLY A 33 -6.30 2.76 9.68
C GLY A 33 -5.79 1.51 8.99
N ALA A 34 -5.94 1.40 7.69
CA ALA A 34 -5.50 0.21 6.97
C ALA A 34 -3.98 0.08 6.98
N GLU A 35 -3.51 -1.16 7.03
CA GLU A 35 -2.12 -1.48 6.76
C GLU A 35 -1.98 -1.58 5.24
N LEU A 36 -1.04 -0.84 4.69
CA LEU A 36 -0.92 -0.72 3.24
C LEU A 36 0.27 -1.47 2.69
N TYR A 37 0.07 -2.00 1.51
CA TYR A 37 1.12 -2.59 0.70
C TYR A 37 1.05 -1.93 -0.68
N ILE A 38 2.05 -1.13 -0.99
CA ILE A 38 2.07 -0.44 -2.29
C ILE A 38 3.17 -1.04 -3.16
N CYS A 39 2.91 -1.12 -4.44
CA CYS A 39 3.90 -1.64 -5.36
C CYS A 39 3.91 -0.86 -6.67
N GLY A 40 5.03 -0.93 -7.37
CA GLY A 40 5.23 -0.23 -8.61
C GLY A 40 6.65 -0.43 -9.10
N ARG A 41 7.05 0.32 -10.11
CA ARG A 41 8.34 0.11 -10.76
C ARG A 41 9.47 0.99 -10.21
N ARG A 42 9.14 2.06 -9.49
CA ARG A 42 10.14 3.02 -9.03
C ARG A 42 10.27 2.97 -7.52
N GLU A 43 11.36 2.39 -7.06
CA GLU A 43 11.59 2.21 -5.63
C GLU A 43 11.59 3.53 -4.87
N ASN A 44 12.31 4.54 -5.39
CA ASN A 44 12.42 5.81 -4.68
C ASN A 44 11.08 6.51 -4.53
N VAL A 45 10.21 6.40 -5.53
CA VAL A 45 8.88 7.00 -5.47
C VAL A 45 8.02 6.27 -4.43
N LEU A 46 8.08 4.95 -4.41
CA LEU A 46 7.35 4.14 -3.43
C LEU A 46 7.84 4.43 -2.02
N GLU A 47 9.14 4.53 -1.83
CA GLU A 47 9.72 4.83 -0.52
C GLU A 47 9.26 6.19 -0.01
N ASP A 48 9.33 7.21 -0.85
CA ASP A 48 8.91 8.55 -0.47
C ASP A 48 7.43 8.58 -0.11
N THR A 49 6.59 7.91 -0.89
CA THR A 49 5.17 7.83 -0.63
C THR A 49 4.88 7.12 0.68
N ALA A 50 5.56 5.99 0.92
CA ALA A 50 5.40 5.24 2.16
C ALA A 50 5.76 6.10 3.37
N LYS A 51 6.89 6.79 3.31
CA LYS A 51 7.32 7.65 4.41
C LYS A 51 6.33 8.76 4.68
N GLU A 52 5.83 9.39 3.63
CA GLU A 52 4.87 10.48 3.75
C GLU A 52 3.58 10.01 4.43
N ILE A 53 3.08 8.85 4.02
CA ILE A 53 1.85 8.31 4.56
C ILE A 53 2.03 7.86 6.01
N ILE A 54 3.14 7.18 6.31
CA ILE A 54 3.43 6.76 7.67
C ILE A 54 3.51 7.97 8.60
N ASP A 55 4.21 9.00 8.16
CA ASP A 55 4.40 10.19 8.96
C ASP A 55 3.07 10.91 9.23
N LYS A 56 2.21 10.98 8.22
CA LYS A 56 0.96 11.72 8.31
C LYS A 56 -0.12 10.96 9.08
N TYR A 57 -0.25 9.66 8.85
CA TYR A 57 -1.37 8.88 9.40
C TYR A 57 -0.96 7.87 10.46
N LYS A 58 0.34 7.70 10.68
CA LYS A 58 0.88 6.79 11.71
C LYS A 58 0.39 5.35 11.53
N THR A 59 0.28 4.90 10.30
CA THR A 59 -0.09 3.53 9.98
C THR A 59 1.08 2.81 9.32
N ASN A 60 1.00 1.49 9.24
CA ASN A 60 2.05 0.70 8.62
C ASN A 60 1.89 0.71 7.10
N VAL A 61 2.96 1.06 6.41
CA VAL A 61 2.98 1.05 4.95
C VAL A 61 4.22 0.29 4.50
N HIS A 62 4.01 -0.73 3.71
CA HIS A 62 5.08 -1.53 3.11
C HIS A 62 5.12 -1.24 1.62
N TYR A 63 6.29 -1.32 1.03
CA TYR A 63 6.38 -1.15 -0.41
C TYR A 63 7.26 -2.22 -1.01
N GLN A 64 7.01 -2.52 -2.28
CA GLN A 64 7.76 -3.52 -3.01
C GLN A 64 7.88 -3.06 -4.46
N THR A 65 9.11 -3.02 -4.94
CA THR A 65 9.36 -2.74 -6.35
C THR A 65 9.08 -4.00 -7.15
N LEU A 66 8.18 -3.90 -8.10
CA LEU A 66 7.91 -5.01 -9.00
C LEU A 66 7.24 -4.51 -10.26
N ASP A 67 7.29 -5.34 -11.29
CA ASP A 67 6.64 -5.05 -12.58
C ASP A 67 5.28 -5.75 -12.58
N ILE A 68 4.22 -4.95 -12.57
CA ILE A 68 2.85 -5.51 -12.51
C ILE A 68 2.48 -6.29 -13.76
N ARG A 69 3.32 -6.23 -14.83
CA ARG A 69 3.12 -7.05 -16.01
C ARG A 69 3.65 -8.47 -15.82
N ALA A 70 4.47 -8.68 -14.82
CA ALA A 70 5.00 -10.00 -14.49
C ALA A 70 4.02 -10.67 -13.50
N SER A 71 3.08 -11.42 -14.04
CA SER A 71 1.99 -11.98 -13.21
C SER A 71 2.48 -12.84 -12.06
N LYS A 72 3.59 -13.56 -12.27
CA LYS A 72 4.11 -14.39 -11.19
C LYS A 72 4.65 -13.54 -10.04
N ASP A 73 5.32 -12.43 -10.32
CA ASP A 73 5.81 -11.55 -9.28
C ASP A 73 4.65 -10.94 -8.48
N VAL A 74 3.58 -10.58 -9.17
CA VAL A 74 2.39 -10.05 -8.52
C VAL A 74 1.73 -11.09 -7.64
N GLU A 75 1.59 -12.33 -8.16
CA GLU A 75 1.03 -13.43 -7.38
C GLU A 75 1.84 -13.72 -6.14
N ASP A 76 3.17 -13.79 -6.27
CA ASP A 76 4.04 -14.05 -5.14
C ASP A 76 3.91 -12.97 -4.07
N TYR A 77 3.81 -11.72 -4.50
CA TYR A 77 3.66 -10.61 -3.56
C TYR A 77 2.31 -10.68 -2.85
N ILE A 78 1.24 -10.94 -3.57
CA ILE A 78 -0.10 -11.07 -2.98
C ILE A 78 -0.12 -12.21 -1.96
N GLU A 79 0.48 -13.35 -2.30
CA GLU A 79 0.55 -14.48 -1.38
C GLU A 79 1.32 -14.13 -0.12
N SER A 80 2.41 -13.37 -0.25
CA SER A 80 3.20 -12.98 0.90
C SER A 80 2.44 -12.04 1.84
N ILE A 81 1.58 -11.19 1.28
CA ILE A 81 0.80 -10.22 2.05
C ILE A 81 -0.37 -10.91 2.76
N PHE A 82 -1.10 -11.74 2.05
CA PHE A 82 -2.38 -12.26 2.52
C PHE A 82 -2.31 -13.71 2.99
N ASP A 83 -1.14 -14.31 2.94
CA ASP A 83 -0.92 -15.68 3.41
C ASP A 83 -1.88 -16.66 2.73
N LEU A 84 -2.01 -16.54 1.42
CA LEU A 84 -2.86 -17.42 0.62
C LEU A 84 -2.10 -18.70 0.27
N SER A 85 -2.15 -19.67 1.10
CA SER A 85 -1.46 -20.94 0.86
C SER A 85 -2.43 -22.06 0.55
#